data_fd900e6ec0e1a6aa000204adc28a6a43
#
_entry.id   fd900e6ec0e1a6aa000204adc28a6a43
#
_cell.length_a   1.000
_cell.length_b   1.000
_cell.length_c   1.000
_cell.angle_alpha   90.00
_cell.angle_beta   90.00
_cell.angle_gamma   90.00
#
_symmetry.space_group_name_H-M   'P 1'
#
loop_
_entity.id
_entity.type
_entity.pdbx_description
1 polymer ?
#
loop_
_entity_poly.entity_id
_entity_poly.type
_entity_poly.pdbx_seq_one_letter_code
_entity_poly.pdbx_strand_id
1 'polypeptide(L)'
;QEVVTTIAQTLIALNRHASLGKILESIEAYADAFEIYKLANMWEDAARLSKYLEPEEQKQFQKDYKEHLSSKHDTNGLMEMGQVDAALQVYAKKGDWDTCLNMAQKEGEQYVEKYTMLYAQSLVDKKKYDEAVMVLAKYSPSSSTSNIPAYISLCQSTVYEVPTYDVIQPSFFALRQMLFKVLKNAKPSDKGFNTLQSFTRAVHLLCQQSTLLKLNLDEAATRASMAILRYTDVLPADFLFYKAGDLLKKQGRPEAAMVFFNRFIDIVEVIESGDISNSSSIDHEKFEKTDIPRSCCLRKQLSLKSEICSSVKDW
;
A
#
# COMPACT_ATOMS: atom_id res chain seq x y z
N GLN A 1 -1.54 -55.83 26.87
CA GLN A 1 -2.25 -55.09 25.78
C GLN A 1 -3.76 -55.03 26.08
N GLU A 2 -4.47 -56.07 26.43
CA GLU A 2 -5.94 -56.05 26.69
C GLU A 2 -6.35 -55.06 27.80
N VAL A 3 -5.57 -54.93 28.88
CA VAL A 3 -5.86 -54.03 29.98
C VAL A 3 -5.75 -52.55 29.54
N VAL A 4 -4.75 -52.21 28.74
CA VAL A 4 -4.55 -50.85 28.22
C VAL A 4 -5.69 -50.45 27.27
N THR A 5 -6.14 -51.41 26.42
CA THR A 5 -7.25 -51.18 25.52
C THR A 5 -8.58 -50.94 26.24
N THR A 6 -8.84 -51.73 27.32
CA THR A 6 -10.04 -51.55 28.15
C THR A 6 -10.03 -50.21 28.90
N ILE A 7 -8.88 -49.82 29.43
CA ILE A 7 -8.71 -48.52 30.09
C ILE A 7 -8.92 -47.39 29.07
N ALA A 8 -8.34 -47.50 27.87
CA ALA A 8 -8.49 -46.50 26.83
C ALA A 8 -9.96 -46.32 26.43
N GLN A 9 -10.69 -47.44 26.17
CA GLN A 9 -12.12 -47.38 25.85
C GLN A 9 -12.95 -46.74 26.97
N THR A 10 -12.63 -47.04 28.22
CA THR A 10 -13.34 -46.49 29.38
C THR A 10 -13.09 -44.98 29.50
N LEU A 11 -11.85 -44.52 29.33
CA LEU A 11 -11.48 -43.11 29.43
C LEU A 11 -12.06 -42.29 28.26
N ILE A 12 -12.14 -42.88 27.07
CA ILE A 12 -12.82 -42.23 25.91
C ILE A 12 -14.32 -42.10 26.22
N ALA A 13 -14.97 -43.14 26.71
CA ALA A 13 -16.38 -43.13 27.06
C ALA A 13 -16.72 -42.12 28.16
N LEU A 14 -15.77 -41.86 29.07
CA LEU A 14 -15.84 -40.86 30.13
C LEU A 14 -15.38 -39.47 29.68
N ASN A 15 -15.05 -39.29 28.41
CA ASN A 15 -14.52 -38.03 27.84
C ASN A 15 -13.25 -37.52 28.55
N ARG A 16 -12.42 -38.43 29.11
CA ARG A 16 -11.18 -38.13 29.84
C ARG A 16 -9.93 -38.27 28.94
N HIS A 17 -9.95 -37.59 27.79
CA HIS A 17 -8.88 -37.69 26.80
C HIS A 17 -7.52 -37.25 27.33
N ALA A 18 -7.46 -36.17 28.14
CA ALA A 18 -6.21 -35.69 28.77
C ALA A 18 -5.54 -36.76 29.63
N SER A 19 -6.32 -37.53 30.39
CA SER A 19 -5.79 -38.60 31.23
C SER A 19 -5.29 -39.78 30.40
N LEU A 20 -6.01 -40.10 29.32
CA LEU A 20 -5.62 -41.18 28.39
C LEU A 20 -4.32 -40.79 27.67
N GLY A 21 -4.21 -39.55 27.16
CA GLY A 21 -3.00 -39.06 26.50
C GLY A 21 -1.77 -39.17 27.40
N LYS A 22 -1.88 -38.78 28.68
CA LYS A 22 -0.78 -38.91 29.66
C LYS A 22 -0.38 -40.36 29.95
N ILE A 23 -1.34 -41.26 29.99
CA ILE A 23 -1.05 -42.70 30.16
C ILE A 23 -0.30 -43.24 28.92
N LEU A 24 -0.75 -42.86 27.73
CA LEU A 24 -0.10 -43.29 26.47
C LEU A 24 1.34 -42.71 26.38
N GLU A 25 1.55 -41.49 26.82
CA GLU A 25 2.91 -40.90 26.92
C GLU A 25 3.79 -41.68 27.90
N SER A 26 3.24 -42.13 29.05
CA SER A 26 4.01 -42.86 30.05
C SER A 26 4.50 -44.23 29.58
N ILE A 27 3.85 -44.79 28.56
CA ILE A 27 4.24 -46.05 27.92
C ILE A 27 4.91 -45.84 26.55
N GLU A 28 5.35 -44.59 26.27
CA GLU A 28 6.03 -44.18 25.03
C GLU A 28 5.22 -44.41 23.74
N ALA A 29 3.89 -44.56 23.85
CA ALA A 29 2.98 -44.67 22.71
C ALA A 29 2.62 -43.24 22.18
N TYR A 30 3.63 -42.50 21.70
CA TYR A 30 3.50 -41.09 21.34
C TYR A 30 2.57 -40.83 20.16
N ALA A 31 2.53 -41.74 19.18
CA ALA A 31 1.63 -41.61 18.04
C ALA A 31 0.15 -41.76 18.47
N ASP A 32 -0.15 -42.72 19.34
CA ASP A 32 -1.51 -42.92 19.86
C ASP A 32 -1.91 -41.72 20.77
N ALA A 33 -0.99 -41.24 21.61
CA ALA A 33 -1.24 -40.09 22.47
C ALA A 33 -1.52 -38.82 21.63
N PHE A 34 -0.79 -38.62 20.54
CA PHE A 34 -1.01 -37.51 19.60
C PHE A 34 -2.43 -37.56 19.01
N GLU A 35 -2.88 -38.73 18.51
CA GLU A 35 -4.22 -38.85 17.95
C GLU A 35 -5.32 -38.57 18.98
N ILE A 36 -5.15 -38.99 20.24
CA ILE A 36 -6.10 -38.72 21.32
C ILE A 36 -6.14 -37.22 21.64
N TYR A 37 -5.00 -36.56 21.70
CA TYR A 37 -4.97 -35.11 21.92
C TYR A 37 -5.58 -34.32 20.76
N LYS A 38 -5.33 -34.74 19.51
CA LYS A 38 -5.92 -34.14 18.32
C LYS A 38 -7.45 -34.26 18.32
N LEU A 39 -7.98 -35.49 18.62
CA LEU A 39 -9.42 -35.74 18.74
C LEU A 39 -10.06 -34.89 19.85
N ALA A 40 -9.34 -34.65 20.93
CA ALA A 40 -9.82 -33.84 22.05
C ALA A 40 -9.65 -32.32 21.82
N ASN A 41 -9.15 -31.86 20.65
CA ASN A 41 -8.77 -30.49 20.38
C ASN A 41 -7.73 -29.89 21.34
N MET A 42 -6.89 -30.74 21.92
CA MET A 42 -5.77 -30.37 22.81
C MET A 42 -4.51 -30.11 21.96
N TRP A 43 -4.58 -29.03 21.18
CA TRP A 43 -3.60 -28.74 20.14
C TRP A 43 -2.17 -28.51 20.64
N GLU A 44 -2.01 -27.90 21.83
CA GLU A 44 -0.70 -27.65 22.44
C GLU A 44 0.00 -28.97 22.82
N ASP A 45 -0.73 -29.91 23.43
CA ASP A 45 -0.20 -31.21 23.77
C ASP A 45 0.11 -32.04 22.50
N ALA A 46 -0.76 -32.00 21.49
CA ALA A 46 -0.50 -32.59 20.18
C ALA A 46 0.74 -32.00 19.53
N ALA A 47 0.93 -30.66 19.57
CA ALA A 47 2.08 -30.00 19.00
C ALA A 47 3.40 -30.45 19.65
N ARG A 48 3.40 -30.65 20.99
CA ARG A 48 4.55 -31.16 21.73
C ARG A 48 4.97 -32.57 21.26
N LEU A 49 4.01 -33.41 20.87
CA LEU A 49 4.25 -34.78 20.41
C LEU A 49 4.49 -34.90 18.92
N SER A 50 4.19 -33.84 18.14
CA SER A 50 4.32 -33.90 16.67
C SER A 50 5.72 -34.26 16.17
N LYS A 51 6.77 -34.01 16.97
CA LYS A 51 8.16 -34.38 16.67
C LYS A 51 8.41 -35.90 16.56
N TYR A 52 7.51 -36.73 17.08
CA TYR A 52 7.59 -38.20 17.03
C TYR A 52 6.83 -38.80 15.85
N LEU A 53 6.16 -37.98 15.03
CA LEU A 53 5.40 -38.38 13.85
C LEU A 53 6.29 -38.53 12.61
N GLU A 54 5.79 -39.26 11.63
CA GLU A 54 6.40 -39.29 10.29
C GLU A 54 6.39 -37.87 9.63
N PRO A 55 7.40 -37.60 8.80
CA PRO A 55 7.58 -36.24 8.24
C PRO A 55 6.35 -35.67 7.50
N GLU A 56 5.59 -36.49 6.82
CA GLU A 56 4.38 -36.09 6.10
C GLU A 56 3.21 -35.77 7.05
N GLU A 57 3.02 -36.58 8.09
CA GLU A 57 2.01 -36.33 9.13
C GLU A 57 2.33 -35.09 9.92
N GLN A 58 3.61 -34.85 10.21
CA GLN A 58 4.09 -33.63 10.87
C GLN A 58 3.76 -32.38 10.05
N LYS A 59 4.01 -32.40 8.73
CA LYS A 59 3.68 -31.27 7.85
C LYS A 59 2.17 -31.02 7.81
N GLN A 60 1.36 -32.08 7.70
CA GLN A 60 -0.09 -31.90 7.68
C GLN A 60 -0.59 -31.33 9.01
N PHE A 61 -0.10 -31.84 10.13
CA PHE A 61 -0.45 -31.32 11.46
C PHE A 61 -0.05 -29.84 11.62
N GLN A 62 1.15 -29.44 11.19
CA GLN A 62 1.57 -28.04 11.23
C GLN A 62 0.63 -27.12 10.47
N LYS A 63 0.11 -27.57 9.33
CA LYS A 63 -0.89 -26.84 8.56
C LYS A 63 -2.21 -26.71 9.33
N ASP A 64 -2.73 -27.82 9.85
CA ASP A 64 -3.99 -27.86 10.59
C ASP A 64 -3.89 -26.98 11.87
N TYR A 65 -2.76 -27.08 12.59
CA TYR A 65 -2.53 -26.30 13.79
C TYR A 65 -2.41 -24.80 13.51
N LYS A 66 -1.72 -24.42 12.42
CA LYS A 66 -1.67 -23.04 11.95
C LYS A 66 -3.07 -22.49 11.64
N GLU A 67 -3.92 -23.28 10.96
CA GLU A 67 -5.29 -22.90 10.66
C GLU A 67 -6.11 -22.73 11.94
N HIS A 68 -5.94 -23.64 12.90
CA HIS A 68 -6.59 -23.57 14.21
C HIS A 68 -6.20 -22.29 14.98
N LEU A 69 -4.89 -22.00 15.11
CA LEU A 69 -4.40 -20.80 15.77
C LEU A 69 -4.86 -19.53 15.06
N SER A 70 -4.87 -19.53 13.73
CA SER A 70 -5.37 -18.42 12.93
C SER A 70 -6.87 -18.18 13.16
N SER A 71 -7.67 -19.25 13.26
CA SER A 71 -9.11 -19.16 13.52
C SER A 71 -9.42 -18.62 14.92
N LYS A 72 -8.62 -18.98 15.90
CA LYS A 72 -8.69 -18.46 17.28
C LYS A 72 -8.06 -17.09 17.46
N HIS A 73 -7.39 -16.57 16.41
CA HIS A 73 -6.63 -15.33 16.48
C HIS A 73 -5.51 -15.35 17.52
N ASP A 74 -4.94 -16.52 17.77
CA ASP A 74 -3.81 -16.70 18.68
C ASP A 74 -2.50 -16.36 17.97
N THR A 75 -2.15 -15.09 18.07
CA THR A 75 -0.93 -14.54 17.46
C THR A 75 0.34 -15.03 18.16
N ASN A 76 0.28 -15.29 19.48
CA ASN A 76 1.44 -15.76 20.24
C ASN A 76 1.80 -17.19 19.82
N GLY A 77 0.82 -18.09 19.77
CA GLY A 77 1.04 -19.46 19.30
C GLY A 77 1.58 -19.51 17.86
N LEU A 78 1.08 -18.63 16.96
CA LEU A 78 1.61 -18.52 15.60
C LEU A 78 3.07 -18.05 15.58
N MET A 79 3.45 -17.11 16.45
CA MET A 79 4.84 -16.62 16.56
C MET A 79 5.78 -17.71 17.11
N GLU A 80 5.35 -18.45 18.12
CA GLU A 80 6.11 -19.59 18.67
C GLU A 80 6.36 -20.70 17.63
N MET A 81 5.42 -20.88 16.70
CA MET A 81 5.59 -21.77 15.55
C MET A 81 6.50 -21.21 14.46
N GLY A 82 7.03 -20.00 14.60
CA GLY A 82 7.76 -19.31 13.53
C GLY A 82 6.89 -18.88 12.34
N GLN A 83 5.55 -18.89 12.50
CA GLN A 83 4.61 -18.50 11.46
C GLN A 83 4.32 -16.99 11.49
N VAL A 84 5.38 -16.19 11.40
CA VAL A 84 5.35 -14.72 11.50
C VAL A 84 4.32 -14.10 10.56
N ASP A 85 4.33 -14.52 9.29
CA ASP A 85 3.38 -13.96 8.31
C ASP A 85 1.92 -14.22 8.67
N ALA A 86 1.61 -15.40 9.22
CA ALA A 86 0.26 -15.73 9.66
C ALA A 86 -0.17 -14.89 10.87
N ALA A 87 0.73 -14.67 11.84
CA ALA A 87 0.46 -13.81 12.99
C ALA A 87 0.21 -12.36 12.56
N LEU A 88 1.03 -11.83 11.66
CA LEU A 88 0.86 -10.48 11.13
C LEU A 88 -0.45 -10.32 10.31
N GLN A 89 -0.85 -11.36 9.57
CA GLN A 89 -2.15 -11.37 8.86
C GLN A 89 -3.34 -11.31 9.82
N VAL A 90 -3.25 -11.92 11.01
CA VAL A 90 -4.30 -11.83 12.03
C VAL A 90 -4.44 -10.39 12.53
N TYR A 91 -3.34 -9.69 12.83
CA TYR A 91 -3.38 -8.27 13.20
C TYR A 91 -3.95 -7.39 12.07
N ALA A 92 -3.50 -7.61 10.84
CA ALA A 92 -3.99 -6.86 9.68
C ALA A 92 -5.50 -7.05 9.45
N LYS A 93 -6.03 -8.27 9.59
CA LYS A 93 -7.47 -8.57 9.51
C LYS A 93 -8.28 -7.92 10.62
N LYS A 94 -7.73 -7.82 11.83
CA LYS A 94 -8.34 -7.09 12.95
C LYS A 94 -8.30 -5.57 12.77
N GLY A 95 -7.49 -5.06 11.83
CA GLY A 95 -7.27 -3.64 11.62
C GLY A 95 -6.30 -3.01 12.63
N ASP A 96 -5.61 -3.83 13.43
CA ASP A 96 -4.60 -3.38 14.40
C ASP A 96 -3.25 -3.24 13.68
N TRP A 97 -3.16 -2.18 12.86
CA TRP A 97 -2.00 -1.92 12.03
C TRP A 97 -0.77 -1.45 12.82
N ASP A 98 -0.97 -0.77 13.94
CA ASP A 98 0.15 -0.32 14.78
C ASP A 98 0.89 -1.51 15.38
N THR A 99 0.16 -2.46 15.96
CA THR A 99 0.77 -3.69 16.48
C THR A 99 1.38 -4.52 15.34
N CYS A 100 0.68 -4.64 14.20
CA CYS A 100 1.17 -5.37 13.03
C CYS A 100 2.52 -4.83 12.55
N LEU A 101 2.65 -3.52 12.34
CA LEU A 101 3.88 -2.91 11.84
C LEU A 101 5.00 -2.90 12.89
N ASN A 102 4.67 -2.71 14.17
CA ASN A 102 5.66 -2.81 15.26
C ASN A 102 6.25 -4.23 15.37
N MET A 103 5.41 -5.26 15.19
CA MET A 103 5.89 -6.65 15.14
C MET A 103 6.70 -6.91 13.88
N ALA A 104 6.21 -6.47 12.71
CA ALA A 104 6.92 -6.60 11.44
C ALA A 104 8.34 -5.99 11.50
N GLN A 105 8.51 -4.84 12.19
CA GLN A 105 9.83 -4.22 12.38
C GLN A 105 10.83 -5.07 13.17
N LYS A 106 10.33 -5.90 14.11
CA LYS A 106 11.17 -6.81 14.89
C LYS A 106 11.57 -8.05 14.08
N GLU A 107 10.71 -8.50 13.19
CA GLU A 107 10.85 -9.74 12.44
C GLU A 107 11.61 -9.59 11.11
N GLY A 108 11.70 -8.37 10.57
CA GLY A 108 12.52 -8.06 9.40
C GLY A 108 11.87 -7.16 8.36
N GLU A 109 12.72 -6.53 7.57
CA GLU A 109 12.33 -5.51 6.58
C GLU A 109 11.32 -6.01 5.54
N GLN A 110 11.41 -7.27 5.12
CA GLN A 110 10.49 -7.87 4.17
C GLN A 110 9.03 -7.85 4.65
N TYR A 111 8.81 -8.03 5.95
CA TYR A 111 7.49 -7.95 6.55
C TYR A 111 7.02 -6.50 6.67
N VAL A 112 7.91 -5.59 7.02
CA VAL A 112 7.60 -4.15 7.07
C VAL A 112 7.12 -3.67 5.71
N GLU A 113 7.85 -3.95 4.63
CA GLU A 113 7.46 -3.55 3.28
C GLU A 113 6.09 -4.12 2.89
N LYS A 114 5.89 -5.43 3.07
CA LYS A 114 4.65 -6.12 2.71
C LYS A 114 3.45 -5.52 3.44
N TYR A 115 3.53 -5.39 4.77
CA TYR A 115 2.41 -4.93 5.57
C TYR A 115 2.19 -3.42 5.51
N THR A 116 3.22 -2.63 5.24
CA THR A 116 3.09 -1.21 4.91
C THR A 116 2.29 -1.01 3.63
N MET A 117 2.58 -1.78 2.59
CA MET A 117 1.83 -1.71 1.32
C MET A 117 0.36 -2.12 1.51
N LEU A 118 0.09 -3.19 2.27
CA LEU A 118 -1.27 -3.64 2.57
C LEU A 118 -2.03 -2.58 3.39
N TYR A 119 -1.38 -1.96 4.36
CA TYR A 119 -2.00 -0.91 5.17
C TYR A 119 -2.32 0.32 4.33
N ALA A 120 -1.34 0.80 3.54
CA ALA A 120 -1.56 1.93 2.65
C ALA A 120 -2.70 1.66 1.66
N GLN A 121 -2.77 0.45 1.07
CA GLN A 121 -3.88 0.06 0.19
C GLN A 121 -5.22 0.11 0.94
N SER A 122 -5.29 -0.41 2.16
CA SER A 122 -6.52 -0.37 2.95
C SER A 122 -6.98 1.05 3.30
N LEU A 123 -6.05 1.99 3.42
CA LEU A 123 -6.35 3.41 3.62
C LEU A 123 -6.85 4.07 2.33
N VAL A 124 -6.25 3.74 1.18
CA VAL A 124 -6.71 4.18 -0.14
C VAL A 124 -8.15 3.72 -0.39
N ASP A 125 -8.46 2.45 -0.10
CA ASP A 125 -9.82 1.89 -0.23
C ASP A 125 -10.85 2.64 0.64
N LYS A 126 -10.39 3.15 1.79
CA LYS A 126 -11.19 3.99 2.70
C LYS A 126 -11.17 5.48 2.34
N LYS A 127 -10.53 5.86 1.24
CA LYS A 127 -10.34 7.26 0.77
C LYS A 127 -9.56 8.14 1.75
N LYS A 128 -8.70 7.55 2.59
CA LYS A 128 -7.84 8.24 3.55
C LYS A 128 -6.43 8.43 2.95
N TYR A 129 -6.35 9.20 1.88
CA TYR A 129 -5.13 9.32 1.06
C TYR A 129 -3.96 9.94 1.82
N ASP A 130 -4.19 10.97 2.65
CA ASP A 130 -3.14 11.61 3.44
C ASP A 130 -2.52 10.65 4.46
N GLU A 131 -3.37 9.85 5.14
CA GLU A 131 -2.89 8.82 6.06
C GLU A 131 -2.07 7.76 5.31
N ALA A 132 -2.51 7.34 4.11
CA ALA A 132 -1.79 6.39 3.28
C ALA A 132 -0.41 6.91 2.88
N VAL A 133 -0.32 8.18 2.42
CA VAL A 133 0.95 8.83 2.07
C VAL A 133 1.88 8.91 3.29
N MET A 134 1.35 9.24 4.48
CA MET A 134 2.14 9.28 5.71
C MET A 134 2.69 7.91 6.10
N VAL A 135 1.88 6.86 5.98
CA VAL A 135 2.32 5.48 6.26
C VAL A 135 3.45 5.08 5.31
N LEU A 136 3.28 5.33 4.00
CA LEU A 136 4.30 5.05 3.00
C LEU A 136 5.59 5.84 3.25
N ALA A 137 5.49 7.09 3.68
CA ALA A 137 6.65 7.92 3.97
C ALA A 137 7.37 7.47 5.26
N LYS A 138 6.63 7.05 6.28
CA LYS A 138 7.17 6.62 7.58
C LYS A 138 7.91 5.29 7.48
N TYR A 139 7.35 4.33 6.77
CA TYR A 139 7.88 2.98 6.59
C TYR A 139 8.48 2.81 5.19
N SER A 140 9.45 3.68 4.85
CA SER A 140 10.11 3.63 3.54
C SER A 140 10.81 2.28 3.31
N PRO A 141 10.82 1.78 2.06
CA PRO A 141 11.54 0.55 1.76
C PRO A 141 13.02 0.70 2.11
N SER A 142 13.61 -0.38 2.59
CA SER A 142 15.06 -0.46 2.74
C SER A 142 15.73 -0.47 1.37
N SER A 143 17.03 -0.42 1.33
CA SER A 143 17.85 -0.42 0.12
C SER A 143 17.75 -1.70 -0.74
N SER A 144 16.83 -2.62 -0.43
CA SER A 144 16.52 -3.78 -1.27
C SER A 144 15.81 -3.34 -2.54
N THR A 145 16.50 -3.36 -3.66
CA THR A 145 16.05 -2.82 -4.96
C THR A 145 14.90 -3.59 -5.61
N SER A 146 14.54 -4.77 -5.13
CA SER A 146 13.54 -5.65 -5.76
C SER A 146 12.10 -5.13 -5.66
N ASN A 147 11.74 -4.46 -4.57
CA ASN A 147 10.36 -4.01 -4.30
C ASN A 147 10.12 -2.51 -4.58
N ILE A 148 11.19 -1.74 -4.85
CA ILE A 148 11.08 -0.30 -5.12
C ILE A 148 10.04 0.02 -6.21
N PRO A 149 10.00 -0.67 -7.38
CA PRO A 149 9.01 -0.35 -8.40
C PRO A 149 7.57 -0.50 -7.94
N ALA A 150 7.26 -1.57 -7.20
CA ALA A 150 5.90 -1.80 -6.68
C ALA A 150 5.51 -0.74 -5.63
N TYR A 151 6.46 -0.39 -4.76
CA TYR A 151 6.28 0.64 -3.74
C TYR A 151 6.04 2.02 -4.37
N ILE A 152 6.85 2.41 -5.35
CA ILE A 152 6.68 3.67 -6.08
C ILE A 152 5.37 3.70 -6.86
N SER A 153 4.97 2.60 -7.47
CA SER A 153 3.67 2.48 -8.15
C SER A 153 2.52 2.73 -7.17
N LEU A 154 2.59 2.19 -5.96
CA LEU A 154 1.58 2.45 -4.93
C LEU A 154 1.59 3.91 -4.46
N CYS A 155 2.79 4.51 -4.27
CA CYS A 155 2.91 5.94 -3.96
C CYS A 155 2.27 6.80 -5.05
N GLN A 156 2.54 6.49 -6.33
CA GLN A 156 1.95 7.20 -7.46
C GLN A 156 0.44 7.07 -7.45
N SER A 157 -0.10 5.85 -7.38
CA SER A 157 -1.55 5.63 -7.38
C SER A 157 -2.23 6.35 -6.22
N THR A 158 -1.60 6.37 -5.04
CA THR A 158 -2.12 7.09 -3.88
C THR A 158 -2.13 8.61 -4.12
N VAL A 159 -1.03 9.17 -4.64
CA VAL A 159 -0.95 10.60 -5.00
C VAL A 159 -1.97 10.97 -6.09
N TYR A 160 -2.24 10.04 -7.02
CA TYR A 160 -3.27 10.22 -8.05
C TYR A 160 -4.67 10.41 -7.50
N GLU A 161 -5.00 9.68 -6.45
CA GLU A 161 -6.32 9.70 -5.85
C GLU A 161 -6.55 10.95 -4.95
N VAL A 162 -5.49 11.70 -4.60
CA VAL A 162 -5.63 12.95 -3.83
C VAL A 162 -6.43 13.97 -4.64
N PRO A 163 -7.59 14.45 -4.14
CA PRO A 163 -8.51 15.28 -4.94
C PRO A 163 -7.91 16.61 -5.39
N THR A 164 -7.16 17.28 -4.51
CA THR A 164 -6.54 18.58 -4.79
C THR A 164 -5.17 18.69 -4.14
N TYR A 165 -4.27 19.47 -4.76
CA TYR A 165 -2.95 19.79 -4.22
C TYR A 165 -2.86 21.25 -3.72
N ASP A 166 -3.98 21.92 -3.53
CA ASP A 166 -4.01 23.32 -3.13
C ASP A 166 -3.41 23.55 -1.74
N VAL A 167 -3.64 22.59 -0.85
CA VAL A 167 -3.01 22.57 0.47
C VAL A 167 -2.18 21.30 0.55
N ILE A 168 -0.89 21.41 0.29
CA ILE A 168 0.01 20.27 0.47
C ILE A 168 0.10 19.98 1.96
N GLN A 169 -0.40 18.84 2.31
CA GLN A 169 -0.39 18.31 3.67
C GLN A 169 1.07 17.97 4.08
N PRO A 170 1.38 17.94 5.38
CA PRO A 170 2.68 17.48 5.89
C PRO A 170 3.11 16.12 5.30
N SER A 171 2.15 15.27 4.94
CA SER A 171 2.36 13.98 4.26
C SER A 171 3.20 14.09 2.99
N PHE A 172 2.97 15.12 2.15
CA PHE A 172 3.74 15.32 0.92
C PHE A 172 5.19 15.73 1.18
N PHE A 173 5.44 16.50 2.23
CA PHE A 173 6.81 16.83 2.64
C PHE A 173 7.55 15.59 3.15
N ALA A 174 6.88 14.73 3.92
CA ALA A 174 7.43 13.45 4.37
C ALA A 174 7.70 12.51 3.18
N LEU A 175 6.75 12.41 2.25
CA LEU A 175 6.91 11.64 1.01
C LEU A 175 8.11 12.12 0.20
N ARG A 176 8.26 13.44 0.02
CA ARG A 176 9.41 14.03 -0.68
C ARG A 176 10.73 13.61 -0.04
N GLN A 177 10.85 13.72 1.28
CA GLN A 177 12.07 13.33 2.00
C GLN A 177 12.39 11.85 1.82
N MET A 178 11.38 11.00 1.90
CA MET A 178 11.51 9.56 1.67
C MET A 178 11.99 9.27 0.23
N LEU A 179 11.34 9.88 -0.77
CA LEU A 179 11.69 9.69 -2.19
C LEU A 179 13.13 10.11 -2.48
N PHE A 180 13.60 11.23 -1.93
CA PHE A 180 15.00 11.64 -2.06
C PHE A 180 15.96 10.64 -1.41
N LYS A 181 15.61 10.08 -0.25
CA LYS A 181 16.42 9.06 0.41
C LYS A 181 16.52 7.79 -0.44
N VAL A 182 15.39 7.34 -1.00
CA VAL A 182 15.36 6.16 -1.89
C VAL A 182 16.17 6.44 -3.17
N LEU A 183 15.96 7.60 -3.80
CA LEU A 183 16.65 7.99 -5.04
C LEU A 183 18.18 8.08 -4.85
N LYS A 184 18.64 8.55 -3.69
CA LYS A 184 20.09 8.64 -3.38
C LYS A 184 20.75 7.26 -3.36
N ASN A 185 20.01 6.23 -2.98
CA ASN A 185 20.52 4.86 -2.88
C ASN A 185 20.29 4.04 -4.17
N ALA A 186 19.42 4.49 -5.05
CA ALA A 186 19.11 3.82 -6.31
C ALA A 186 20.20 4.08 -7.37
N LYS A 187 20.40 3.09 -8.25
CA LYS A 187 21.35 3.19 -9.36
C LYS A 187 20.60 3.41 -10.68
N PRO A 188 21.18 4.12 -11.66
CA PRO A 188 20.56 4.31 -12.97
C PRO A 188 20.19 3.02 -13.71
N SER A 189 20.88 1.90 -13.39
CA SER A 189 20.59 0.57 -13.93
C SER A 189 19.39 -0.13 -13.31
N ASP A 190 18.86 0.39 -12.19
CA ASP A 190 17.80 -0.27 -11.46
C ASP A 190 16.47 -0.12 -12.21
N LYS A 191 15.67 -1.20 -12.22
CA LYS A 191 14.36 -1.19 -12.84
C LYS A 191 13.46 -0.12 -12.19
N GLY A 192 12.90 0.76 -13.00
CA GLY A 192 12.03 1.84 -12.51
C GLY A 192 12.76 3.09 -12.02
N PHE A 193 14.09 3.19 -12.18
CA PHE A 193 14.86 4.37 -11.78
C PHE A 193 14.33 5.66 -12.41
N ASN A 194 14.05 5.66 -13.71
CA ASN A 194 13.52 6.84 -14.41
C ASN A 194 12.16 7.28 -13.85
N THR A 195 11.28 6.31 -13.57
CA THR A 195 9.98 6.58 -12.96
C THR A 195 10.12 7.16 -11.56
N LEU A 196 11.00 6.57 -10.74
CA LEU A 196 11.35 7.09 -9.42
C LEU A 196 11.88 8.53 -9.51
N GLN A 197 12.79 8.79 -10.43
CA GLN A 197 13.39 10.12 -10.61
C GLN A 197 12.34 11.16 -11.02
N SER A 198 11.50 10.84 -12.02
CA SER A 198 10.43 11.73 -12.50
C SER A 198 9.41 12.01 -11.40
N PHE A 199 8.97 10.97 -10.70
CA PHE A 199 8.02 11.10 -9.59
C PHE A 199 8.60 11.93 -8.41
N THR A 200 9.86 11.70 -8.06
CA THR A 200 10.55 12.48 -7.02
C THR A 200 10.60 13.98 -7.37
N ARG A 201 10.94 14.30 -8.62
CA ARG A 201 10.97 15.69 -9.10
C ARG A 201 9.58 16.31 -9.10
N ALA A 202 8.58 15.58 -9.54
CA ALA A 202 7.18 16.00 -9.55
C ALA A 202 6.68 16.37 -8.14
N VAL A 203 6.87 15.47 -7.17
CA VAL A 203 6.50 15.71 -5.76
C VAL A 203 7.29 16.88 -5.16
N HIS A 204 8.58 17.01 -5.51
CA HIS A 204 9.39 18.14 -5.06
C HIS A 204 8.83 19.46 -5.55
N LEU A 205 8.48 19.59 -6.83
CA LEU A 205 7.90 20.80 -7.41
C LEU A 205 6.52 21.13 -6.81
N LEU A 206 5.68 20.13 -6.55
CA LEU A 206 4.42 20.34 -5.82
C LEU A 206 4.65 20.93 -4.44
N CYS A 207 5.63 20.40 -3.68
CA CYS A 207 6.00 20.96 -2.39
C CYS A 207 6.52 22.40 -2.50
N GLN A 208 7.35 22.71 -3.51
CA GLN A 208 7.82 24.07 -3.76
C GLN A 208 6.66 25.02 -4.08
N GLN A 209 5.78 24.65 -5.02
CA GLN A 209 4.62 25.48 -5.38
C GLN A 209 3.77 25.81 -4.16
N SER A 210 3.43 24.81 -3.34
CA SER A 210 2.65 25.05 -2.13
C SER A 210 3.36 25.99 -1.13
N THR A 211 4.67 25.83 -0.98
CA THR A 211 5.44 26.73 -0.11
C THR A 211 5.42 28.16 -0.63
N LEU A 212 5.61 28.35 -1.94
CA LEU A 212 5.60 29.68 -2.57
C LEU A 212 4.23 30.35 -2.45
N LEU A 213 3.14 29.60 -2.63
CA LEU A 213 1.78 30.11 -2.42
C LEU A 213 1.53 30.54 -0.96
N LYS A 214 2.00 29.75 0.01
CA LYS A 214 1.91 30.12 1.43
C LYS A 214 2.68 31.40 1.79
N LEU A 215 3.75 31.67 1.04
CA LEU A 215 4.56 32.88 1.21
C LEU A 215 4.05 34.05 0.38
N ASN A 216 2.92 33.93 -0.33
CA ASN A 216 2.35 34.89 -1.25
C ASN A 216 3.33 35.35 -2.37
N LEU A 217 4.19 34.42 -2.81
CA LEU A 217 5.12 34.59 -3.92
C LEU A 217 4.50 34.08 -5.23
N ASP A 218 3.40 34.72 -5.66
CA ASP A 218 2.52 34.20 -6.72
C ASP A 218 3.22 34.02 -8.07
N GLU A 219 4.13 34.95 -8.46
CA GLU A 219 4.88 34.80 -9.71
C GLU A 219 5.80 33.58 -9.70
N ALA A 220 6.49 33.34 -8.60
CA ALA A 220 7.34 32.15 -8.43
C ALA A 220 6.52 30.86 -8.36
N ALA A 221 5.36 30.91 -7.70
CA ALA A 221 4.43 29.79 -7.65
C ALA A 221 3.88 29.44 -9.05
N THR A 222 3.59 30.44 -9.89
CA THR A 222 3.18 30.23 -11.27
C THR A 222 4.28 29.58 -12.11
N ARG A 223 5.52 30.04 -11.97
CA ARG A 223 6.68 29.38 -12.63
C ARG A 223 6.84 27.94 -12.20
N ALA A 224 6.68 27.67 -10.90
CA ALA A 224 6.69 26.28 -10.39
C ALA A 224 5.54 25.46 -10.99
N SER A 225 4.33 26.03 -11.08
CA SER A 225 3.17 25.37 -11.71
C SER A 225 3.44 24.98 -13.16
N MET A 226 4.05 25.87 -13.93
CA MET A 226 4.44 25.60 -15.31
C MET A 226 5.52 24.50 -15.39
N ALA A 227 6.48 24.50 -14.46
CA ALA A 227 7.52 23.48 -14.41
C ALA A 227 6.97 22.08 -14.08
N ILE A 228 5.88 22.00 -13.30
CA ILE A 228 5.21 20.71 -12.96
C ILE A 228 4.56 20.10 -14.18
N LEU A 229 4.14 20.87 -15.18
CA LEU A 229 3.51 20.35 -16.41
C LEU A 229 4.41 19.39 -17.19
N ARG A 230 5.71 19.38 -16.97
CA ARG A 230 6.66 18.39 -17.52
C ARG A 230 6.41 16.97 -17.00
N TYR A 231 5.56 16.83 -16.00
CA TYR A 231 5.27 15.58 -15.31
C TYR A 231 3.78 15.21 -15.40
N THR A 232 3.10 15.67 -16.45
CA THR A 232 1.70 15.31 -16.72
C THR A 232 1.52 13.84 -17.13
N ASP A 233 2.60 13.14 -17.44
CA ASP A 233 2.67 11.70 -17.62
C ASP A 233 2.80 10.93 -16.28
N VAL A 234 3.09 11.65 -15.19
CA VAL A 234 3.32 11.08 -13.85
C VAL A 234 2.30 11.57 -12.83
N LEU A 235 1.74 12.75 -13.03
CA LEU A 235 0.73 13.38 -12.17
C LEU A 235 -0.56 13.64 -12.95
N PRO A 236 -1.72 13.78 -12.27
CA PRO A 236 -3.00 14.05 -12.94
C PRO A 236 -2.96 15.33 -13.75
N ALA A 237 -3.11 15.22 -15.04
CA ALA A 237 -2.96 16.33 -15.99
C ALA A 237 -4.09 17.36 -15.86
N ASP A 238 -5.33 16.93 -15.59
CA ASP A 238 -6.49 17.77 -15.41
C ASP A 238 -6.25 18.86 -14.35
N PHE A 239 -5.84 18.46 -13.17
CA PHE A 239 -5.54 19.39 -12.08
C PHE A 239 -4.36 20.31 -12.40
N LEU A 240 -3.31 19.80 -13.03
CA LEU A 240 -2.09 20.58 -13.29
C LEU A 240 -2.34 21.69 -14.32
N PHE A 241 -3.07 21.40 -15.41
CA PHE A 241 -3.43 22.39 -16.42
C PHE A 241 -4.40 23.45 -15.86
N TYR A 242 -5.42 23.00 -15.09
CA TYR A 242 -6.32 23.93 -14.40
C TYR A 242 -5.54 24.90 -13.50
N LYS A 243 -4.65 24.37 -12.65
CA LYS A 243 -3.89 25.19 -11.70
C LYS A 243 -2.96 26.19 -12.37
N ALA A 244 -2.34 25.80 -13.47
CA ALA A 244 -1.51 26.72 -14.26
C ALA A 244 -2.35 27.87 -14.84
N GLY A 245 -3.51 27.57 -15.40
CA GLY A 245 -4.45 28.57 -15.92
C GLY A 245 -4.99 29.51 -14.82
N ASP A 246 -5.42 28.95 -13.68
CA ASP A 246 -5.94 29.73 -12.54
C ASP A 246 -4.91 30.74 -11.99
N LEU A 247 -3.66 30.32 -11.81
CA LEU A 247 -2.59 31.20 -11.34
C LEU A 247 -2.29 32.33 -12.35
N LEU A 248 -2.26 32.02 -13.65
CA LEU A 248 -2.07 33.03 -14.69
C LEU A 248 -3.25 34.01 -14.75
N LYS A 249 -4.48 33.54 -14.64
CA LYS A 249 -5.68 34.36 -14.57
C LYS A 249 -5.61 35.35 -13.38
N LYS A 250 -5.23 34.87 -12.21
CA LYS A 250 -5.05 35.70 -10.99
C LYS A 250 -3.99 36.75 -11.14
N GLN A 251 -2.98 36.51 -12.00
CA GLN A 251 -1.92 37.48 -12.31
C GLN A 251 -2.31 38.49 -13.43
N GLY A 252 -3.56 38.48 -13.89
CA GLY A 252 -4.01 39.34 -14.96
C GLY A 252 -3.41 39.02 -16.33
N ARG A 253 -3.12 37.73 -16.59
CA ARG A 253 -2.61 37.20 -17.87
C ARG A 253 -3.61 36.31 -18.56
N PRO A 254 -4.77 36.84 -18.97
CA PRO A 254 -5.90 36.02 -19.47
C PRO A 254 -5.55 35.22 -20.73
N GLU A 255 -4.84 35.82 -21.70
CA GLU A 255 -4.47 35.14 -22.95
C GLU A 255 -3.60 33.92 -22.70
N ALA A 256 -2.64 34.02 -21.78
CA ALA A 256 -1.81 32.89 -21.40
C ALA A 256 -2.62 31.84 -20.64
N ALA A 257 -3.54 32.25 -19.75
CA ALA A 257 -4.42 31.35 -19.01
C ALA A 257 -5.31 30.53 -19.93
N MET A 258 -5.85 31.12 -21.00
CA MET A 258 -6.68 30.44 -22.00
C MET A 258 -6.00 29.22 -22.63
N VAL A 259 -4.70 29.31 -22.90
CA VAL A 259 -3.95 28.18 -23.49
C VAL A 259 -4.00 26.96 -22.58
N PHE A 260 -3.88 27.15 -21.27
CA PHE A 260 -3.91 26.05 -20.30
C PHE A 260 -5.34 25.59 -19.99
N PHE A 261 -6.29 26.51 -19.99
CA PHE A 261 -7.71 26.16 -19.79
C PHE A 261 -8.28 25.38 -20.99
N ASN A 262 -7.92 25.71 -22.23
CA ASN A 262 -8.32 24.92 -23.38
C ASN A 262 -7.82 23.47 -23.26
N ARG A 263 -6.54 23.30 -22.90
CA ARG A 263 -6.01 21.95 -22.69
C ARG A 263 -6.68 21.24 -21.52
N PHE A 264 -7.03 21.95 -20.45
CA PHE A 264 -7.81 21.42 -19.35
C PHE A 264 -9.19 20.94 -19.82
N ILE A 265 -9.90 21.73 -20.65
CA ILE A 265 -11.22 21.38 -21.19
C ILE A 265 -11.12 20.12 -22.04
N ASP A 266 -10.15 20.02 -22.96
CA ASP A 266 -9.92 18.84 -23.79
C ASP A 266 -9.73 17.59 -22.90
N ILE A 267 -8.96 17.70 -21.82
CA ILE A 267 -8.74 16.60 -20.87
C ILE A 267 -10.05 16.23 -20.14
N VAL A 268 -10.82 17.20 -19.71
CA VAL A 268 -12.13 16.99 -19.04
C VAL A 268 -13.07 16.24 -19.98
N GLU A 269 -13.16 16.61 -21.24
CA GLU A 269 -14.01 15.95 -22.24
C GLU A 269 -13.62 14.48 -22.47
N VAL A 270 -12.31 14.19 -22.50
CA VAL A 270 -11.82 12.80 -22.60
C VAL A 270 -12.18 12.00 -21.35
N ILE A 271 -12.06 12.57 -20.14
CA ILE A 271 -12.43 11.91 -18.90
C ILE A 271 -13.96 11.67 -18.84
N GLU A 272 -14.77 12.68 -19.20
CA GLU A 272 -16.23 12.60 -19.19
C GLU A 272 -16.77 11.61 -20.23
N SER A 273 -16.11 11.48 -21.39
CA SER A 273 -16.48 10.48 -22.41
C SER A 273 -16.20 9.04 -21.99
N GLY A 274 -15.36 8.84 -20.96
CA GLY A 274 -14.91 7.51 -20.50
C GLY A 274 -13.87 6.85 -21.40
N ASP A 275 -13.48 7.47 -22.51
CA ASP A 275 -12.47 6.95 -23.44
C ASP A 275 -11.05 7.39 -23.03
N ILE A 276 -10.65 6.97 -21.85
CA ILE A 276 -9.34 7.31 -21.25
C ILE A 276 -8.17 6.74 -22.09
N SER A 277 -8.44 5.70 -22.91
CA SER A 277 -7.42 5.11 -23.79
C SER A 277 -7.05 6.04 -24.96
N ASN A 278 -7.91 6.99 -25.30
CA ASN A 278 -7.73 7.91 -26.40
C ASN A 278 -7.08 9.26 -26.00
N SER A 279 -6.13 9.21 -25.07
CA SER A 279 -5.35 10.41 -24.68
C SER A 279 -4.58 11.05 -25.85
N SER A 280 -4.43 10.29 -26.96
CA SER A 280 -3.85 10.80 -28.22
C SER A 280 -4.75 11.77 -28.98
N SER A 281 -6.06 11.80 -28.70
CA SER A 281 -7.02 12.73 -29.31
C SER A 281 -6.91 14.17 -28.77
N ILE A 282 -6.26 14.34 -27.62
CA ILE A 282 -6.10 15.65 -27.00
C ILE A 282 -5.14 16.50 -27.83
N ASP A 283 -5.58 17.69 -28.28
CA ASP A 283 -4.78 18.61 -29.10
C ASP A 283 -3.50 19.04 -28.36
N HIS A 284 -2.34 18.78 -28.96
CA HIS A 284 -1.02 19.11 -28.42
C HIS A 284 -0.28 20.19 -29.20
N GLU A 285 -0.90 20.75 -30.23
CA GLU A 285 -0.24 21.67 -31.19
C GLU A 285 0.46 22.86 -30.47
N LYS A 286 -0.22 23.48 -29.50
CA LYS A 286 0.33 24.60 -28.74
C LYS A 286 1.51 24.25 -27.83
N PHE A 287 1.71 22.96 -27.55
CA PHE A 287 2.76 22.47 -26.66
C PHE A 287 3.85 21.66 -27.36
N GLU A 288 3.77 21.45 -28.70
CA GLU A 288 4.75 20.65 -29.46
C GLU A 288 6.20 21.12 -29.31
N LYS A 289 6.42 22.44 -29.14
CA LYS A 289 7.75 23.02 -28.97
C LYS A 289 8.16 23.18 -27.49
N THR A 290 7.45 22.52 -26.60
CA THR A 290 7.72 22.56 -25.16
C THR A 290 8.18 21.18 -24.68
N ASP A 291 8.62 21.13 -23.44
CA ASP A 291 8.99 19.89 -22.78
C ASP A 291 7.82 19.25 -21.98
N ILE A 292 6.58 19.69 -22.27
CA ILE A 292 5.36 19.09 -21.72
C ILE A 292 5.08 17.79 -22.48
N PRO A 293 4.91 16.64 -21.79
CA PRO A 293 4.65 15.37 -22.44
C PRO A 293 3.35 15.37 -23.24
N ARG A 294 3.38 14.69 -24.40
CA ARG A 294 2.16 14.46 -25.19
C ARG A 294 1.21 13.50 -24.47
N SER A 295 1.78 12.45 -23.84
CA SER A 295 1.03 11.50 -23.03
C SER A 295 0.63 12.14 -21.71
N CYS A 296 -0.65 12.04 -21.37
CA CYS A 296 -1.19 12.55 -20.12
C CYS A 296 -1.65 11.40 -19.23
N CYS A 297 -1.37 11.49 -17.95
CA CYS A 297 -1.99 10.65 -16.95
C CYS A 297 -3.40 11.20 -16.64
N LEU A 298 -4.41 10.40 -16.97
CA LEU A 298 -5.80 10.76 -16.80
C LEU A 298 -6.41 9.99 -15.62
N ARG A 299 -7.19 10.67 -14.80
CA ARG A 299 -7.99 10.04 -13.73
C ARG A 299 -9.23 9.36 -14.33
N LYS A 300 -9.73 8.33 -13.64
CA LYS A 300 -10.99 7.69 -14.03
C LYS A 300 -12.22 8.60 -13.80
N GLN A 301 -12.09 9.55 -12.91
CA GLN A 301 -13.13 10.54 -12.58
C GLN A 301 -12.46 11.90 -12.34
N LEU A 302 -13.16 12.97 -12.70
CA LEU A 302 -12.71 14.33 -12.45
C LEU A 302 -12.52 14.56 -10.95
N SER A 303 -11.37 15.13 -10.57
CA SER A 303 -11.11 15.54 -9.20
C SER A 303 -11.71 16.90 -8.86
N LEU A 304 -11.88 17.75 -9.87
CA LEU A 304 -12.41 19.09 -9.71
C LEU A 304 -13.95 19.05 -9.70
N LYS A 305 -14.55 19.92 -8.89
CA LYS A 305 -16.03 20.05 -8.84
C LYS A 305 -16.56 20.47 -10.21
N SER A 306 -17.72 19.95 -10.60
CA SER A 306 -18.40 20.27 -11.86
C SER A 306 -18.60 21.79 -12.06
N GLU A 307 -18.85 22.54 -10.96
CA GLU A 307 -18.96 24.00 -10.96
C GLU A 307 -17.70 24.69 -11.47
N ILE A 308 -16.49 24.17 -11.10
CA ILE A 308 -15.22 24.71 -11.57
C ILE A 308 -15.05 24.47 -13.06
N CYS A 309 -15.38 23.25 -13.52
CA CYS A 309 -15.31 22.90 -14.94
C CYS A 309 -16.26 23.81 -15.77
N SER A 310 -17.50 24.00 -15.31
CA SER A 310 -18.45 24.90 -15.94
C SER A 310 -17.94 26.35 -15.95
N SER A 311 -17.44 26.85 -14.82
CA SER A 311 -16.89 28.22 -14.74
C SER A 311 -15.68 28.46 -15.65
N VAL A 312 -14.89 27.43 -15.96
CA VAL A 312 -13.81 27.53 -16.94
C VAL A 312 -14.32 27.50 -18.36
N LYS A 313 -15.34 26.68 -18.66
CA LYS A 313 -16.02 26.61 -19.99
C LYS A 313 -16.71 27.92 -20.33
N ASP A 314 -17.27 28.62 -19.33
CA ASP A 314 -17.99 29.92 -19.47
C ASP A 314 -17.07 31.12 -19.52
N TRP A 315 -15.83 30.99 -19.16
CA TRP A 315 -14.81 32.07 -19.11
C TRP A 315 -14.05 32.20 -20.43
#